data_9a0b3898521f9d31c08ff5e843d21247
#
_entry.id   9a0b3898521f9d31c08ff5e843d21247
#
_cell.length_a   1.000
_cell.length_b   1.000
_cell.length_c   1.000
_cell.angle_alpha   90.00
_cell.angle_beta   90.00
_cell.angle_gamma   90.00
#
_symmetry.space_group_name_H-M   'P 1'
#
loop_
_entity.id
_entity.type
_entity.pdbx_description
1 polymer ?
#
loop_
_entity_poly.entity_id
_entity_poly.type
_entity_poly.pdbx_seq_one_letter_code
_entity_poly.pdbx_strand_id
1 'polypeptide(L)'
;FTQFYRDLDGNDKPLPFNNIDTGMGLERTVSVLNNQKTAYKTDIFSDHLKMLNDRVDNNDDLSQKFKRIIAEHGRSASFLIADGVLPENTGRGYVLRRLIRRAMVTSKKLNLDYPVLSPVADITSKKLSHVYPELSEKLSFIKSVLDKEEENFNRTLSFGTQVLYELINKRNIETDKKIIITNDAKEVSKDIFEKINSKENKKLLSGIEAFILYDTYGFPIEITSEICEEFGLLVDKESFNQIMKDQKDKSKKISNDGESEKIYSTLDIKPTEFVGFETLESKSQILAIIKD
;
A
#
# COMPACT_ATOMS: atom_id res chain seq x y z
N PHE A 1 -23.68 -0.52 -17.24
CA PHE A 1 -23.88 -1.89 -17.72
C PHE A 1 -24.97 -1.88 -18.79
N THR A 2 -24.71 -2.50 -19.98
CA THR A 2 -25.61 -2.47 -21.12
C THR A 2 -26.09 -3.87 -21.45
N GLN A 3 -27.33 -3.99 -21.98
CA GLN A 3 -27.89 -5.23 -22.49
C GLN A 3 -27.51 -5.46 -23.97
N PHE A 4 -26.95 -4.44 -24.62
CA PHE A 4 -26.63 -4.44 -26.04
C PHE A 4 -25.18 -4.03 -26.26
N TYR A 5 -24.58 -4.55 -27.33
CA TYR A 5 -23.33 -4.03 -27.89
C TYR A 5 -23.59 -3.45 -29.29
N ARG A 6 -22.85 -2.43 -29.66
CA ARG A 6 -22.93 -1.83 -31.00
C ARG A 6 -21.88 -2.45 -31.90
N ASP A 7 -22.31 -3.03 -33.01
CA ASP A 7 -21.40 -3.60 -34.01
C ASP A 7 -20.68 -2.50 -34.82
N LEU A 8 -19.78 -2.92 -35.74
CA LEU A 8 -19.01 -2.01 -36.57
C LEU A 8 -19.87 -1.24 -37.60
N ASP A 9 -21.04 -1.77 -37.91
CA ASP A 9 -22.04 -1.15 -38.79
C ASP A 9 -22.98 -0.18 -38.08
N GLY A 10 -22.81 -0.01 -36.76
CA GLY A 10 -23.59 0.91 -35.96
C GLY A 10 -24.91 0.31 -35.43
N ASN A 11 -25.16 -0.99 -35.60
CA ASN A 11 -26.38 -1.64 -35.13
C ASN A 11 -26.20 -2.13 -33.70
N ASP A 12 -27.24 -1.91 -32.86
CA ASP A 12 -27.27 -2.43 -31.51
C ASP A 12 -27.77 -3.89 -31.51
N LYS A 13 -26.91 -4.80 -31.06
CA LYS A 13 -27.23 -6.23 -30.93
C LYS A 13 -27.28 -6.64 -29.47
N PRO A 14 -28.24 -7.50 -29.05
CA PRO A 14 -28.29 -7.98 -27.69
C PRO A 14 -27.03 -8.79 -27.37
N LEU A 15 -26.58 -8.68 -26.11
CA LEU A 15 -25.52 -9.54 -25.60
C LEU A 15 -26.00 -11.00 -25.53
N PRO A 16 -25.11 -11.97 -25.78
CA PRO A 16 -25.44 -13.40 -25.76
C PRO A 16 -25.77 -13.94 -24.36
N PHE A 17 -25.64 -13.13 -23.32
CA PHE A 17 -25.91 -13.46 -21.91
C PHE A 17 -26.54 -12.26 -21.20
N ASN A 18 -27.26 -12.54 -20.13
CA ASN A 18 -27.85 -11.49 -19.28
C ASN A 18 -26.72 -10.73 -18.57
N ASN A 19 -26.85 -9.42 -18.54
CA ASN A 19 -25.92 -8.52 -17.90
C ASN A 19 -26.55 -7.86 -16.67
N ILE A 20 -25.68 -7.36 -15.77
CA ILE A 20 -26.15 -6.56 -14.62
C ILE A 20 -26.46 -5.16 -15.13
N ASP A 21 -27.66 -4.68 -14.84
CA ASP A 21 -28.11 -3.35 -15.29
C ASP A 21 -27.70 -2.25 -14.30
N THR A 22 -27.80 -2.53 -13.00
CA THR A 22 -27.54 -1.55 -11.96
C THR A 22 -26.68 -2.15 -10.85
N GLY A 23 -25.71 -1.36 -10.37
CA GLY A 23 -24.89 -1.70 -9.20
C GLY A 23 -24.79 -0.52 -8.23
N MET A 24 -24.75 -0.82 -6.92
CA MET A 24 -24.52 0.19 -5.89
C MET A 24 -23.69 -0.37 -4.73
N GLY A 25 -23.02 0.53 -3.99
CA GLY A 25 -22.21 0.13 -2.85
C GLY A 25 -23.08 -0.41 -1.71
N LEU A 26 -22.83 -1.66 -1.30
CA LEU A 26 -23.59 -2.32 -0.23
C LEU A 26 -23.57 -1.49 1.06
N GLU A 27 -22.40 -1.08 1.52
CA GLU A 27 -22.24 -0.36 2.77
C GLU A 27 -22.95 1.00 2.77
N ARG A 28 -22.93 1.69 1.63
CA ARG A 28 -23.63 2.98 1.48
C ARG A 28 -25.14 2.76 1.47
N THR A 29 -25.62 1.75 0.78
CA THR A 29 -27.05 1.41 0.74
C THR A 29 -27.56 1.04 2.12
N VAL A 30 -26.84 0.16 2.83
CA VAL A 30 -27.19 -0.24 4.20
C VAL A 30 -27.19 0.96 5.15
N SER A 31 -26.21 1.87 5.03
CA SER A 31 -26.17 3.07 5.88
C SER A 31 -27.38 3.98 5.65
N VAL A 32 -27.80 4.15 4.40
CA VAL A 32 -28.99 4.96 4.07
C VAL A 32 -30.28 4.30 4.59
N LEU A 33 -30.46 3.01 4.33
CA LEU A 33 -31.64 2.26 4.76
C LEU A 33 -31.77 2.21 6.30
N ASN A 34 -30.66 2.15 7.01
CA ASN A 34 -30.63 2.18 8.47
C ASN A 34 -30.52 3.59 9.07
N ASN A 35 -30.71 4.63 8.26
CA ASN A 35 -30.62 6.03 8.68
C ASN A 35 -29.29 6.36 9.43
N GLN A 36 -28.19 5.75 8.99
CA GLN A 36 -26.86 5.99 9.55
C GLN A 36 -26.14 7.09 8.77
N LYS A 37 -25.41 7.96 9.48
CA LYS A 37 -24.68 9.07 8.86
C LYS A 37 -23.46 8.61 8.04
N THR A 38 -22.96 7.41 8.29
CA THR A 38 -21.77 6.86 7.62
C THR A 38 -21.84 5.34 7.52
N ALA A 39 -21.21 4.76 6.50
CA ALA A 39 -21.07 3.31 6.35
C ALA A 39 -20.34 2.65 7.54
N TYR A 40 -19.48 3.38 8.23
CA TYR A 40 -18.74 2.88 9.40
C TYR A 40 -19.61 2.64 10.64
N LYS A 41 -20.85 3.12 10.66
CA LYS A 41 -21.84 2.84 11.71
C LYS A 41 -22.71 1.63 11.40
N THR A 42 -22.49 0.97 10.27
CA THR A 42 -23.16 -0.29 9.94
C THR A 42 -22.52 -1.45 10.67
N ASP A 43 -23.23 -2.57 10.71
CA ASP A 43 -22.73 -3.82 11.29
C ASP A 43 -21.48 -4.36 10.58
N ILE A 44 -21.28 -4.02 9.29
CA ILE A 44 -20.10 -4.42 8.51
C ILE A 44 -18.79 -3.96 9.17
N PHE A 45 -18.75 -2.75 9.73
CA PHE A 45 -17.56 -2.19 10.36
C PHE A 45 -17.58 -2.17 11.89
N SER A 46 -18.72 -2.48 12.53
CA SER A 46 -18.89 -2.35 13.98
C SER A 46 -17.83 -3.07 14.79
N ASP A 47 -17.53 -4.33 14.43
CA ASP A 47 -16.61 -5.18 15.19
C ASP A 47 -15.14 -4.74 14.98
N HIS A 48 -14.79 -4.29 13.78
CA HIS A 48 -13.47 -3.72 13.48
C HIS A 48 -13.22 -2.46 14.32
N LEU A 49 -14.19 -1.55 14.33
CA LEU A 49 -14.09 -0.31 15.10
C LEU A 49 -14.14 -0.56 16.59
N LYS A 50 -14.92 -1.54 17.05
CA LYS A 50 -14.92 -1.95 18.47
C LYS A 50 -13.53 -2.42 18.90
N MET A 51 -12.92 -3.34 18.16
CA MET A 51 -11.57 -3.85 18.44
C MET A 51 -10.54 -2.72 18.51
N LEU A 52 -10.63 -1.72 17.60
CA LEU A 52 -9.72 -0.56 17.59
C LEU A 52 -10.03 0.40 18.75
N ASN A 53 -11.30 0.59 19.12
CA ASN A 53 -11.69 1.41 20.26
C ASN A 53 -11.22 0.80 21.60
N ASP A 54 -11.25 -0.53 21.73
CA ASP A 54 -10.77 -1.23 22.93
C ASP A 54 -9.24 -1.11 23.09
N ARG A 55 -8.51 -0.78 22.03
CA ARG A 55 -7.03 -0.61 22.01
C ARG A 55 -6.57 0.85 22.10
N VAL A 56 -7.45 1.82 21.89
CA VAL A 56 -7.12 3.26 21.82
C VAL A 56 -8.15 4.06 22.61
N ASP A 57 -7.73 4.63 23.73
CA ASP A 57 -8.60 5.40 24.62
C ASP A 57 -9.08 6.74 24.02
N ASN A 58 -8.32 7.31 23.07
CA ASN A 58 -8.69 8.57 22.45
C ASN A 58 -9.79 8.37 21.41
N ASN A 59 -10.87 9.14 21.54
CA ASN A 59 -12.06 9.08 20.69
C ASN A 59 -12.41 10.42 20.01
N ASP A 60 -11.43 11.34 19.88
CA ASP A 60 -11.62 12.55 19.10
C ASP A 60 -11.86 12.25 17.61
N ASP A 61 -12.31 13.24 16.84
CA ASP A 61 -12.66 13.09 15.43
C ASP A 61 -11.47 12.59 14.58
N LEU A 62 -10.26 13.00 14.93
CA LEU A 62 -9.05 12.60 14.22
C LEU A 62 -8.73 11.13 14.49
N SER A 63 -8.78 10.69 15.74
CA SER A 63 -8.61 9.28 16.13
C SER A 63 -9.69 8.40 15.49
N GLN A 64 -10.93 8.85 15.44
CA GLN A 64 -12.01 8.14 14.75
C GLN A 64 -11.73 8.03 13.24
N LYS A 65 -11.22 9.07 12.60
CA LYS A 65 -10.79 9.02 11.19
C LYS A 65 -9.69 7.96 11.00
N PHE A 66 -8.70 7.91 11.86
CA PHE A 66 -7.61 6.95 11.80
C PHE A 66 -8.08 5.51 11.99
N LYS A 67 -8.94 5.24 12.97
CA LYS A 67 -9.56 3.93 13.19
C LYS A 67 -10.33 3.44 11.96
N ARG A 68 -11.06 4.32 11.28
CA ARG A 68 -11.78 4.00 10.03
C ARG A 68 -10.83 3.62 8.90
N ILE A 69 -9.71 4.35 8.74
CA ILE A 69 -8.69 4.03 7.73
C ILE A 69 -8.11 2.64 7.97
N ILE A 70 -7.76 2.30 9.21
CA ILE A 70 -7.20 0.99 9.55
C ILE A 70 -8.23 -0.12 9.25
N ALA A 71 -9.47 0.04 9.69
CA ALA A 71 -10.53 -0.95 9.48
C ALA A 71 -10.80 -1.19 7.99
N GLU A 72 -10.94 -0.12 7.20
CA GLU A 72 -11.22 -0.19 5.78
C GLU A 72 -10.06 -0.78 4.98
N HIS A 73 -8.84 -0.31 5.22
CA HIS A 73 -7.66 -0.77 4.50
C HIS A 73 -7.31 -2.21 4.86
N GLY A 74 -7.40 -2.61 6.13
CA GLY A 74 -7.18 -3.98 6.55
C GLY A 74 -8.20 -4.96 5.96
N ARG A 75 -9.49 -4.58 5.95
CA ARG A 75 -10.54 -5.36 5.29
C ARG A 75 -10.25 -5.49 3.79
N SER A 76 -9.98 -4.39 3.10
CA SER A 76 -9.71 -4.39 1.66
C SER A 76 -8.45 -5.20 1.32
N ALA A 77 -7.39 -5.10 2.13
CA ALA A 77 -6.17 -5.88 1.97
C ALA A 77 -6.45 -7.39 2.11
N SER A 78 -7.30 -7.78 3.07
CA SER A 78 -7.69 -9.19 3.26
C SER A 78 -8.36 -9.77 2.02
N PHE A 79 -9.27 -9.04 1.39
CA PHE A 79 -9.91 -9.47 0.13
C PHE A 79 -8.92 -9.54 -1.02
N LEU A 80 -8.09 -8.51 -1.21
CA LEU A 80 -7.10 -8.51 -2.29
C LEU A 80 -6.14 -9.70 -2.20
N ILE A 81 -5.70 -10.05 -0.97
CA ILE A 81 -4.83 -11.22 -0.77
C ILE A 81 -5.60 -12.51 -1.01
N ALA A 82 -6.86 -12.63 -0.56
CA ALA A 82 -7.70 -13.79 -0.85
C ALA A 82 -7.88 -14.00 -2.36
N ASP A 83 -7.97 -12.92 -3.14
CA ASP A 83 -8.04 -12.92 -4.61
C ASP A 83 -6.67 -13.14 -5.28
N GLY A 84 -5.61 -13.43 -4.52
CA GLY A 84 -4.28 -13.75 -5.03
C GLY A 84 -3.40 -12.54 -5.37
N VAL A 85 -3.74 -11.34 -4.90
CA VAL A 85 -2.87 -10.16 -5.06
C VAL A 85 -1.84 -10.15 -3.93
N LEU A 86 -0.56 -10.02 -4.28
CA LEU A 86 0.54 -9.87 -3.32
C LEU A 86 1.09 -8.43 -3.33
N PRO A 87 1.69 -7.97 -2.20
CA PRO A 87 2.31 -6.65 -2.14
C PRO A 87 3.52 -6.55 -3.09
N GLU A 88 3.44 -5.66 -4.07
CA GLU A 88 4.47 -5.44 -5.09
C GLU A 88 4.76 -3.94 -5.30
N ASN A 89 5.76 -3.63 -6.14
CA ASN A 89 6.14 -2.25 -6.46
C ASN A 89 5.35 -1.67 -7.65
N THR A 90 4.56 -2.48 -8.35
CA THR A 90 3.83 -2.07 -9.55
C THR A 90 2.43 -2.70 -9.59
N GLY A 91 1.57 -2.19 -10.48
CA GLY A 91 0.27 -2.77 -10.75
C GLY A 91 -0.65 -2.88 -9.54
N ARG A 92 -1.42 -3.98 -9.47
CA ARG A 92 -2.37 -4.24 -8.38
C ARG A 92 -1.68 -4.46 -7.05
N GLY A 93 -0.50 -5.10 -7.04
CA GLY A 93 0.29 -5.33 -5.83
C GLY A 93 0.78 -4.04 -5.20
N TYR A 94 1.09 -3.00 -5.99
CA TYR A 94 1.40 -1.66 -5.47
C TYR A 94 0.21 -1.04 -4.71
N VAL A 95 -1.00 -1.20 -5.24
CA VAL A 95 -2.22 -0.69 -4.56
C VAL A 95 -2.38 -1.37 -3.19
N LEU A 96 -2.25 -2.71 -3.15
CA LEU A 96 -2.29 -3.47 -1.90
C LEU A 96 -1.22 -3.00 -0.91
N ARG A 97 0.05 -2.92 -1.35
CA ARG A 97 1.16 -2.44 -0.52
C ARG A 97 0.89 -1.05 0.05
N ARG A 98 0.36 -0.14 -0.77
CA ARG A 98 0.00 1.22 -0.34
C ARG A 98 -1.09 1.22 0.74
N LEU A 99 -2.13 0.37 0.62
CA LEU A 99 -3.18 0.24 1.63
C LEU A 99 -2.60 -0.23 2.96
N ILE A 100 -1.79 -1.29 2.95
CA ILE A 100 -1.13 -1.83 4.15
C ILE A 100 -0.27 -0.74 4.81
N ARG A 101 0.62 -0.11 4.05
CA ARG A 101 1.54 0.91 4.59
C ARG A 101 0.81 2.14 5.12
N ARG A 102 -0.28 2.57 4.46
CA ARG A 102 -1.10 3.68 4.96
C ARG A 102 -1.77 3.34 6.28
N ALA A 103 -2.30 2.12 6.41
CA ALA A 103 -2.85 1.66 7.68
C ALA A 103 -1.79 1.64 8.79
N MET A 104 -0.57 1.21 8.50
CA MET A 104 0.55 1.19 9.45
C MET A 104 0.98 2.59 9.90
N VAL A 105 1.15 3.55 8.97
CA VAL A 105 1.45 4.95 9.33
C VAL A 105 0.33 5.51 10.22
N THR A 106 -0.91 5.20 9.88
CA THR A 106 -2.08 5.64 10.65
C THR A 106 -2.13 4.98 12.04
N SER A 107 -1.75 3.69 12.16
CA SER A 107 -1.69 3.00 13.45
C SER A 107 -0.61 3.58 14.37
N LYS A 108 0.52 4.02 13.83
CA LYS A 108 1.56 4.72 14.60
C LYS A 108 1.07 6.06 15.16
N LYS A 109 0.23 6.81 14.42
CA LYS A 109 -0.40 8.03 14.93
C LYS A 109 -1.35 7.78 16.12
N LEU A 110 -1.86 6.55 16.24
CA LEU A 110 -2.68 6.08 17.35
C LEU A 110 -1.88 5.37 18.45
N ASN A 111 -0.55 5.28 18.33
CA ASN A 111 0.34 4.51 19.21
C ASN A 111 -0.07 3.02 19.33
N LEU A 112 -0.59 2.44 18.27
CA LEU A 112 -0.90 1.02 18.19
C LEU A 112 0.35 0.21 17.86
N ASP A 113 0.59 -0.85 18.63
CA ASP A 113 1.64 -1.82 18.31
C ASP A 113 1.17 -2.80 17.23
N TYR A 114 2.11 -3.22 16.38
CA TYR A 114 1.82 -4.26 15.38
C TYR A 114 1.87 -5.67 16.01
N PRO A 115 1.22 -6.69 15.41
CA PRO A 115 0.44 -6.60 14.20
C PRO A 115 -0.92 -5.92 14.43
N VAL A 116 -1.30 -5.06 13.50
CA VAL A 116 -2.58 -4.34 13.55
C VAL A 116 -3.57 -4.94 12.54
N LEU A 117 -3.10 -5.36 11.37
CA LEU A 117 -3.95 -5.79 10.27
C LEU A 117 -4.39 -7.26 10.38
N SER A 118 -3.58 -8.14 10.98
CA SER A 118 -3.98 -9.53 11.22
C SER A 118 -5.25 -9.65 12.08
N PRO A 119 -5.42 -8.91 13.18
CA PRO A 119 -6.70 -8.87 13.91
C PRO A 119 -7.87 -8.34 13.08
N VAL A 120 -7.63 -7.38 12.17
CA VAL A 120 -8.66 -6.89 11.22
C VAL A 120 -9.05 -8.00 10.25
N ALA A 121 -8.08 -8.78 9.75
CA ALA A 121 -8.34 -9.91 8.87
C ALA A 121 -9.14 -11.03 9.57
N ASP A 122 -8.86 -11.33 10.83
CA ASP A 122 -9.63 -12.28 11.64
C ASP A 122 -11.10 -11.89 11.73
N ILE A 123 -11.38 -10.60 12.02
CA ILE A 123 -12.75 -10.07 12.10
C ILE A 123 -13.41 -10.11 10.71
N THR A 124 -12.69 -9.72 9.67
CA THR A 124 -13.18 -9.71 8.28
C THR A 124 -13.59 -11.12 7.86
N SER A 125 -12.73 -12.11 8.09
CA SER A 125 -13.03 -13.50 7.79
C SER A 125 -14.23 -14.00 8.58
N LYS A 126 -14.24 -13.84 9.91
CA LYS A 126 -15.36 -14.26 10.76
C LYS A 126 -16.70 -13.68 10.31
N LYS A 127 -16.70 -12.45 9.83
CA LYS A 127 -17.94 -11.73 9.48
C LYS A 127 -18.44 -12.04 8.07
N LEU A 128 -17.53 -12.29 7.14
CA LEU A 128 -17.87 -12.32 5.69
C LEU A 128 -17.63 -13.68 5.03
N SER A 129 -17.00 -14.65 5.71
CA SER A 129 -16.71 -15.97 5.11
C SER A 129 -17.96 -16.78 4.72
N HIS A 130 -19.14 -16.47 5.28
CA HIS A 130 -20.38 -17.11 4.88
C HIS A 130 -20.83 -16.71 3.45
N VAL A 131 -20.32 -15.58 2.94
CA VAL A 131 -20.55 -15.12 1.55
C VAL A 131 -19.29 -15.31 0.70
N TYR A 132 -18.10 -15.16 1.31
CA TYR A 132 -16.79 -15.22 0.71
C TYR A 132 -15.94 -16.28 1.42
N PRO A 133 -16.15 -17.59 1.15
CA PRO A 133 -15.50 -18.70 1.86
C PRO A 133 -13.96 -18.64 1.77
N GLU A 134 -13.41 -18.10 0.67
CA GLU A 134 -11.98 -17.90 0.46
C GLU A 134 -11.30 -17.09 1.58
N LEU A 135 -12.03 -16.21 2.27
CA LEU A 135 -11.52 -15.46 3.42
C LEU A 135 -11.16 -16.37 4.61
N SER A 136 -11.92 -17.45 4.82
CA SER A 136 -11.62 -18.43 5.86
C SER A 136 -10.63 -19.49 5.40
N GLU A 137 -10.76 -19.96 4.18
CA GLU A 137 -9.88 -20.97 3.59
C GLU A 137 -8.42 -20.49 3.52
N LYS A 138 -8.22 -19.22 3.18
CA LYS A 138 -6.90 -18.60 3.04
C LYS A 138 -6.49 -17.71 4.22
N LEU A 139 -7.20 -17.76 5.35
CA LEU A 139 -6.96 -16.84 6.48
C LEU A 139 -5.51 -16.86 6.97
N SER A 140 -4.93 -18.04 7.13
CA SER A 140 -3.53 -18.18 7.56
C SER A 140 -2.55 -17.54 6.58
N PHE A 141 -2.81 -17.69 5.29
CA PHE A 141 -2.02 -17.07 4.23
C PHE A 141 -2.19 -15.54 4.23
N ILE A 142 -3.42 -15.04 4.32
CA ILE A 142 -3.72 -13.61 4.41
C ILE A 142 -2.93 -12.98 5.56
N LYS A 143 -2.99 -13.58 6.74
CA LYS A 143 -2.29 -13.08 7.94
C LYS A 143 -0.77 -13.09 7.73
N SER A 144 -0.21 -14.18 7.18
CA SER A 144 1.23 -14.25 6.94
C SER A 144 1.74 -13.17 5.96
N VAL A 145 0.96 -12.84 4.92
CA VAL A 145 1.30 -11.77 3.97
C VAL A 145 1.23 -10.40 4.65
N LEU A 146 0.17 -10.15 5.43
CA LEU A 146 0.00 -8.89 6.17
C LEU A 146 1.13 -8.71 7.19
N ASP A 147 1.38 -9.70 8.04
CA ASP A 147 2.40 -9.64 9.10
C ASP A 147 3.80 -9.42 8.52
N LYS A 148 4.12 -10.11 7.41
CA LYS A 148 5.42 -9.94 6.73
C LYS A 148 5.61 -8.54 6.15
N GLU A 149 4.58 -7.98 5.50
CA GLU A 149 4.66 -6.60 4.97
C GLU A 149 4.69 -5.57 6.12
N GLU A 150 3.93 -5.79 7.21
CA GLU A 150 3.97 -4.96 8.40
C GLU A 150 5.37 -4.99 9.05
N GLU A 151 5.96 -6.16 9.23
CA GLU A 151 7.32 -6.30 9.80
C GLU A 151 8.36 -5.60 8.91
N ASN A 152 8.34 -5.86 7.61
CA ASN A 152 9.29 -5.27 6.67
C ASN A 152 9.18 -3.74 6.65
N PHE A 153 7.96 -3.20 6.61
CA PHE A 153 7.78 -1.75 6.59
C PHE A 153 8.08 -1.11 7.95
N ASN A 154 7.78 -1.79 9.06
CA ASN A 154 8.06 -1.25 10.40
C ASN A 154 9.57 -1.04 10.63
N ARG A 155 10.45 -1.86 10.02
CA ARG A 155 11.91 -1.69 10.09
C ARG A 155 12.37 -0.36 9.48
N THR A 156 11.74 0.07 8.39
CA THR A 156 12.11 1.30 7.68
C THR A 156 11.25 2.50 8.04
N LEU A 157 10.01 2.26 8.49
CA LEU A 157 9.01 3.30 8.77
C LEU A 157 9.51 4.30 9.82
N SER A 158 10.04 3.81 10.94
CA SER A 158 10.47 4.68 12.04
C SER A 158 11.57 5.64 11.58
N PHE A 159 12.60 5.12 10.90
CA PHE A 159 13.72 5.93 10.44
C PHE A 159 13.32 6.85 9.28
N GLY A 160 12.59 6.34 8.28
CA GLY A 160 12.11 7.14 7.16
C GLY A 160 11.17 8.28 7.60
N THR A 161 10.36 8.02 8.63
CA THR A 161 9.54 9.08 9.25
C THR A 161 10.42 10.17 9.85
N GLN A 162 11.45 9.82 10.61
CA GLN A 162 12.39 10.79 11.18
C GLN A 162 13.09 11.62 10.09
N VAL A 163 13.54 10.97 9.01
CA VAL A 163 14.15 11.67 7.87
C VAL A 163 13.18 12.65 7.22
N LEU A 164 11.92 12.23 6.98
CA LEU A 164 10.90 13.11 6.41
C LEU A 164 10.62 14.33 7.29
N TYR A 165 10.42 14.11 8.59
CA TYR A 165 10.16 15.21 9.52
C TYR A 165 11.36 16.17 9.63
N GLU A 166 12.59 15.66 9.58
CA GLU A 166 13.77 16.53 9.56
C GLU A 166 13.89 17.33 8.25
N LEU A 167 13.53 16.74 7.10
CA LEU A 167 13.43 17.47 5.83
C LEU A 167 12.38 18.58 5.88
N ILE A 168 11.27 18.36 6.59
CA ILE A 168 10.24 19.39 6.84
C ILE A 168 10.79 20.48 7.77
N ASN A 169 11.45 20.11 8.89
CA ASN A 169 12.05 21.04 9.84
C ASN A 169 13.10 21.96 9.18
N LYS A 170 13.92 21.44 8.25
CA LYS A 170 14.91 22.25 7.50
C LYS A 170 14.29 23.38 6.67
N ARG A 171 12.99 23.34 6.45
CA ARG A 171 12.21 24.39 5.79
C ARG A 171 11.64 25.43 6.77
N ASN A 172 12.05 25.37 8.05
CA ASN A 172 11.54 26.18 9.16
C ASN A 172 10.04 25.94 9.43
N ILE A 173 9.57 24.71 9.21
CA ILE A 173 8.23 24.24 9.54
C ILE A 173 8.37 23.38 10.80
N GLU A 174 7.74 23.78 11.90
CA GLU A 174 7.76 23.00 13.14
C GLU A 174 6.93 21.71 12.96
N THR A 175 7.54 20.58 13.26
CA THR A 175 6.90 19.25 13.25
C THR A 175 6.47 18.81 14.65
N ASP A 176 5.72 17.74 14.74
CA ASP A 176 5.27 17.19 16.02
C ASP A 176 6.49 16.85 16.93
N LYS A 177 6.53 17.48 18.10
CA LYS A 177 7.62 17.32 19.10
C LYS A 177 7.68 15.91 19.71
N LYS A 178 6.67 15.07 19.46
CA LYS A 178 6.66 13.67 19.95
C LYS A 178 7.60 12.75 19.17
N ILE A 179 8.06 13.17 17.99
CA ILE A 179 8.98 12.36 17.18
C ILE A 179 10.41 12.69 17.57
N ILE A 180 11.08 11.71 18.15
CA ILE A 180 12.51 11.80 18.47
C ILE A 180 13.29 11.59 17.17
N ILE A 181 14.00 12.62 16.73
CA ILE A 181 14.87 12.56 15.54
C ILE A 181 16.28 12.21 15.99
N THR A 182 16.78 11.06 15.52
CA THR A 182 18.15 10.60 15.83
C THR A 182 19.20 11.42 15.06
N ASN A 183 20.45 11.36 15.52
CA ASN A 183 21.56 12.03 14.83
C ASN A 183 21.77 11.46 13.42
N ASP A 184 21.61 10.16 13.24
CA ASP A 184 21.72 9.50 11.93
C ASP A 184 20.65 10.02 10.95
N ALA A 185 19.41 10.20 11.40
CA ALA A 185 18.35 10.78 10.59
C ALA A 185 18.64 12.24 10.22
N LYS A 186 19.23 13.03 11.14
CA LYS A 186 19.68 14.41 10.87
C LYS A 186 20.80 14.46 9.85
N GLU A 187 21.76 13.55 9.95
CA GLU A 187 22.88 13.48 9.01
C GLU A 187 22.40 13.10 7.61
N VAL A 188 21.62 12.04 7.48
CA VAL A 188 21.02 11.62 6.21
C VAL A 188 20.17 12.73 5.59
N SER A 189 19.32 13.39 6.36
CA SER A 189 18.48 14.48 5.85
C SER A 189 19.31 15.70 5.44
N LYS A 190 20.42 15.97 6.12
CA LYS A 190 21.38 17.02 5.74
C LYS A 190 22.00 16.72 4.39
N ASP A 191 22.50 15.50 4.19
CA ASP A 191 23.09 15.05 2.93
C ASP A 191 22.10 15.14 1.77
N ILE A 192 20.85 14.72 1.99
CA ILE A 192 19.78 14.82 1.00
C ILE A 192 19.54 16.29 0.65
N PHE A 193 19.36 17.15 1.66
CA PHE A 193 19.04 18.56 1.49
C PHE A 193 20.16 19.36 0.79
N GLU A 194 21.43 19.07 1.11
CA GLU A 194 22.59 19.72 0.51
C GLU A 194 22.81 19.29 -0.95
N LYS A 195 22.66 17.98 -1.25
CA LYS A 195 22.83 17.44 -2.61
C LYS A 195 21.79 17.99 -3.60
N ILE A 196 20.61 18.34 -3.12
CA ILE A 196 19.49 18.76 -3.98
C ILE A 196 19.42 20.28 -4.13
N ASN A 197 20.25 21.04 -3.38
CA ASN A 197 20.23 22.50 -3.38
C ASN A 197 18.82 23.09 -3.10
N SER A 198 18.06 22.42 -2.19
CA SER A 198 16.65 22.69 -1.88
C SER A 198 16.36 24.07 -1.25
N LYS A 199 17.33 25.01 -1.33
CA LYS A 199 17.21 26.35 -0.69
C LYS A 199 16.16 27.24 -1.30
N GLU A 200 15.70 26.97 -2.53
CA GLU A 200 14.87 27.90 -3.29
C GLU A 200 13.37 27.82 -3.00
N ASN A 201 12.84 26.69 -2.55
CA ASN A 201 11.40 26.57 -2.30
C ASN A 201 11.06 25.97 -0.94
N LYS A 202 10.82 26.86 0.05
CA LYS A 202 10.48 26.47 1.43
C LYS A 202 9.13 25.76 1.57
N LYS A 203 8.28 25.79 0.54
CA LYS A 203 6.93 25.18 0.57
C LYS A 203 6.81 23.92 -0.30
N LEU A 204 7.91 23.43 -0.87
CA LEU A 204 7.91 22.28 -1.77
C LEU A 204 8.97 21.25 -1.34
N LEU A 205 8.55 20.01 -1.13
CA LEU A 205 9.44 18.84 -1.08
C LEU A 205 9.74 18.43 -2.52
N SER A 206 11.02 18.37 -2.90
CA SER A 206 11.41 18.06 -4.27
C SER A 206 11.09 16.60 -4.65
N GLY A 207 10.95 16.33 -5.96
CA GLY A 207 10.75 14.99 -6.45
C GLY A 207 11.88 14.03 -6.12
N ILE A 208 13.13 14.52 -6.01
CA ILE A 208 14.30 13.72 -5.62
C ILE A 208 14.22 13.32 -4.14
N GLU A 209 13.86 14.23 -3.23
CA GLU A 209 13.66 13.91 -1.82
C GLU A 209 12.56 12.88 -1.64
N ALA A 210 11.44 13.06 -2.33
CA ALA A 210 10.32 12.12 -2.33
C ALA A 210 10.73 10.75 -2.91
N PHE A 211 11.57 10.74 -3.96
CA PHE A 211 12.11 9.52 -4.55
C PHE A 211 13.03 8.77 -3.60
N ILE A 212 13.92 9.44 -2.88
CA ILE A 212 14.78 8.80 -1.87
C ILE A 212 13.94 8.19 -0.76
N LEU A 213 12.90 8.89 -0.28
CA LEU A 213 11.97 8.35 0.71
C LEU A 213 11.24 7.10 0.18
N TYR A 214 10.86 7.08 -1.09
CA TYR A 214 10.22 5.94 -1.74
C TYR A 214 11.18 4.76 -1.92
N ASP A 215 12.34 4.99 -2.52
CA ASP A 215 13.28 3.96 -2.93
C ASP A 215 14.02 3.33 -1.74
N THR A 216 14.47 4.16 -0.81
CA THR A 216 15.29 3.71 0.33
C THR A 216 14.44 3.28 1.53
N TYR A 217 13.37 4.02 1.84
CA TYR A 217 12.57 3.79 3.05
C TYR A 217 11.18 3.21 2.76
N GLY A 218 10.86 3.01 1.49
CA GLY A 218 9.59 2.40 1.09
C GLY A 218 8.37 3.27 1.35
N PHE A 219 8.51 4.60 1.46
CA PHE A 219 7.39 5.52 1.60
C PHE A 219 6.68 5.73 0.26
N PRO A 220 5.44 5.26 0.08
CA PRO A 220 4.67 5.61 -1.09
C PRO A 220 4.52 7.13 -1.22
N ILE A 221 4.59 7.66 -2.44
CA ILE A 221 4.51 9.10 -2.70
C ILE A 221 3.23 9.73 -2.13
N GLU A 222 2.14 8.97 -2.09
CA GLU A 222 0.88 9.42 -1.54
C GLU A 222 0.95 9.62 -0.03
N ILE A 223 1.65 8.73 0.70
CA ILE A 223 1.87 8.87 2.15
C ILE A 223 2.79 10.06 2.44
N THR A 224 3.87 10.19 1.67
CA THR A 224 4.76 11.36 1.76
C THR A 224 3.98 12.67 1.54
N SER A 225 3.11 12.70 0.51
CA SER A 225 2.28 13.88 0.23
C SER A 225 1.29 14.15 1.36
N GLU A 226 0.61 13.14 1.89
CA GLU A 226 -0.35 13.29 2.97
C GLU A 226 0.31 13.86 4.24
N ILE A 227 1.50 13.37 4.60
CA ILE A 227 2.27 13.91 5.73
C ILE A 227 2.71 15.35 5.45
N CYS A 228 3.24 15.63 4.27
CA CYS A 228 3.66 16.99 3.91
C CYS A 228 2.50 17.99 3.93
N GLU A 229 1.32 17.60 3.43
CA GLU A 229 0.12 18.43 3.42
C GLU A 229 -0.35 18.81 4.84
N GLU A 230 -0.17 17.94 5.83
CA GLU A 230 -0.46 18.25 7.24
C GLU A 230 0.35 19.45 7.75
N PHE A 231 1.52 19.71 7.16
CA PHE A 231 2.41 20.83 7.49
C PHE A 231 2.37 21.96 6.46
N GLY A 232 1.41 21.94 5.54
CA GLY A 232 1.28 22.95 4.48
C GLY A 232 2.38 22.92 3.43
N LEU A 233 3.04 21.75 3.28
CA LEU A 233 4.10 21.50 2.33
C LEU A 233 3.55 20.72 1.13
N LEU A 234 3.85 21.15 -0.09
CA LEU A 234 3.54 20.43 -1.31
C LEU A 234 4.68 19.45 -1.67
N VAL A 235 4.38 18.45 -2.50
CA VAL A 235 5.37 17.51 -3.05
C VAL A 235 5.41 17.62 -4.56
N ASP A 236 6.60 17.72 -5.13
CA ASP A 236 6.83 17.76 -6.58
C ASP A 236 6.64 16.34 -7.18
N LYS A 237 5.39 16.01 -7.47
CA LYS A 237 4.99 14.72 -8.04
C LYS A 237 5.43 14.56 -9.51
N GLU A 238 5.59 15.66 -10.23
CA GLU A 238 6.00 15.62 -11.65
C GLU A 238 7.45 15.16 -11.75
N SER A 239 8.37 15.82 -11.02
CA SER A 239 9.77 15.41 -10.96
C SER A 239 9.93 14.01 -10.38
N PHE A 240 9.16 13.64 -9.36
CA PHE A 240 9.16 12.27 -8.83
C PHE A 240 8.79 11.24 -9.91
N ASN A 241 7.72 11.46 -10.66
CA ASN A 241 7.28 10.55 -11.71
C ASN A 241 8.29 10.44 -12.85
N GLN A 242 8.99 11.54 -13.19
CA GLN A 242 10.05 11.52 -14.19
C GLN A 242 11.22 10.66 -13.72
N ILE A 243 11.67 10.82 -12.46
CA ILE A 243 12.77 10.02 -11.88
C ILE A 243 12.39 8.54 -11.85
N MET A 244 11.16 8.21 -11.45
CA MET A 244 10.63 6.84 -11.47
C MET A 244 10.65 6.22 -12.87
N LYS A 245 10.29 7.00 -13.88
CA LYS A 245 10.33 6.56 -15.28
C LYS A 245 11.76 6.31 -15.73
N ASP A 246 12.67 7.24 -15.45
CA ASP A 246 14.08 7.12 -15.84
C ASP A 246 14.73 5.90 -15.19
N GLN A 247 14.42 5.62 -13.90
CA GLN A 247 14.90 4.43 -13.19
C GLN A 247 14.35 3.14 -13.83
N LYS A 248 13.07 3.11 -14.16
CA LYS A 248 12.45 1.97 -14.83
C LYS A 248 13.05 1.70 -16.20
N ASP A 249 13.33 2.75 -16.96
CA ASP A 249 13.94 2.65 -18.29
C ASP A 249 15.42 2.21 -18.21
N LYS A 250 16.16 2.65 -17.18
CA LYS A 250 17.51 2.14 -16.89
C LYS A 250 17.50 0.67 -16.53
N SER A 251 16.59 0.24 -15.63
CA SER A 251 16.44 -1.16 -15.23
C SER A 251 16.06 -2.05 -16.41
N LYS A 252 15.20 -1.58 -17.33
CA LYS A 252 14.87 -2.29 -18.57
C LYS A 252 16.05 -2.42 -19.53
N LYS A 253 16.89 -1.40 -19.63
CA LYS A 253 18.10 -1.46 -20.47
C LYS A 253 19.10 -2.48 -19.94
N ILE A 254 19.27 -2.56 -18.60
CA ILE A 254 20.12 -3.56 -17.95
C ILE A 254 19.57 -4.99 -18.15
N SER A 255 18.24 -5.17 -18.10
CA SER A 255 17.60 -6.48 -18.35
C SER A 255 17.52 -6.86 -19.84
N ASN A 256 17.68 -5.91 -20.76
CA ASN A 256 17.68 -6.13 -22.19
C ASN A 256 19.11 -6.31 -22.80
N ASP A 257 20.14 -6.40 -21.98
CA ASP A 257 21.42 -6.93 -22.46
C ASP A 257 21.24 -8.43 -22.69
N GLY A 258 20.75 -8.73 -23.91
CA GLY A 258 20.28 -10.04 -24.37
C GLY A 258 21.32 -11.16 -24.45
N GLU A 259 22.45 -11.06 -23.74
CA GLU A 259 23.39 -12.14 -23.54
C GLU A 259 22.89 -13.14 -22.46
N SER A 260 22.29 -12.63 -21.38
CA SER A 260 21.72 -13.49 -20.32
C SER A 260 20.54 -14.33 -20.84
N GLU A 261 19.61 -13.76 -21.61
CA GLU A 261 18.48 -14.49 -22.20
C GLU A 261 18.94 -15.61 -23.17
N LYS A 262 20.00 -15.37 -23.94
CA LYS A 262 20.59 -16.39 -24.81
C LYS A 262 21.19 -17.54 -24.01
N ILE A 263 21.84 -17.28 -22.88
CA ILE A 263 22.41 -18.29 -22.01
C ILE A 263 21.29 -19.14 -21.37
N TYR A 264 20.22 -18.49 -20.86
CA TYR A 264 19.08 -19.20 -20.27
C TYR A 264 18.35 -20.09 -21.29
N SER A 265 18.20 -19.65 -22.53
CA SER A 265 17.56 -20.43 -23.59
C SER A 265 18.36 -21.66 -24.04
N THR A 266 19.66 -21.73 -23.75
CA THR A 266 20.52 -22.90 -24.04
C THR A 266 20.50 -23.97 -22.94
N LEU A 267 19.93 -23.65 -21.77
CA LEU A 267 19.79 -24.60 -20.67
C LEU A 267 18.55 -25.47 -20.90
N ASP A 268 18.75 -26.79 -21.03
CA ASP A 268 17.65 -27.75 -21.09
C ASP A 268 17.08 -28.00 -19.68
N ILE A 269 16.47 -26.98 -19.11
CA ILE A 269 15.90 -26.99 -17.77
C ILE A 269 14.41 -26.69 -17.87
N LYS A 270 13.59 -27.44 -17.14
CA LYS A 270 12.15 -27.19 -17.05
C LYS A 270 11.89 -25.83 -16.38
N PRO A 271 10.87 -25.08 -16.81
CA PRO A 271 10.46 -23.85 -16.16
C PRO A 271 10.21 -24.08 -14.66
N THR A 272 10.63 -23.10 -13.85
CA THR A 272 10.36 -23.12 -12.41
C THR A 272 8.86 -22.93 -12.17
N GLU A 273 8.27 -23.83 -11.37
CA GLU A 273 6.90 -23.70 -10.93
C GLU A 273 6.78 -22.57 -9.90
N PHE A 274 5.92 -21.61 -10.17
CA PHE A 274 5.69 -20.51 -9.26
C PHE A 274 4.59 -20.87 -8.24
N VAL A 275 5.00 -21.01 -6.98
CA VAL A 275 4.11 -21.37 -5.86
C VAL A 275 3.77 -20.17 -4.94
N GLY A 276 4.18 -18.96 -5.31
CA GLY A 276 4.05 -17.76 -4.48
C GLY A 276 2.61 -17.30 -4.22
N PHE A 277 1.61 -17.87 -4.91
CA PHE A 277 0.19 -17.61 -4.60
C PHE A 277 -0.34 -18.51 -3.46
N GLU A 278 0.39 -19.56 -3.10
CA GLU A 278 -0.04 -20.55 -2.11
C GLU A 278 0.83 -20.51 -0.84
N THR A 279 2.11 -20.17 -0.99
CA THR A 279 3.08 -20.14 0.12
C THR A 279 4.09 -19.02 -0.04
N LEU A 280 4.57 -18.49 1.10
CA LEU A 280 5.66 -17.49 1.15
C LEU A 280 7.05 -18.14 1.25
N GLU A 281 7.12 -19.44 1.49
CA GLU A 281 8.35 -20.21 1.62
C GLU A 281 8.28 -21.47 0.77
N SER A 282 9.36 -21.75 0.03
CA SER A 282 9.47 -22.97 -0.78
C SER A 282 10.88 -23.52 -0.71
N LYS A 283 10.99 -24.85 -0.66
CA LYS A 283 12.27 -25.54 -0.83
C LYS A 283 12.54 -25.70 -2.32
N SER A 284 13.64 -25.13 -2.78
CA SER A 284 14.05 -25.18 -4.18
C SER A 284 15.45 -25.74 -4.31
N GLN A 285 15.73 -26.34 -5.46
CA GLN A 285 17.06 -26.85 -5.81
C GLN A 285 17.67 -25.95 -6.88
N ILE A 286 18.92 -25.55 -6.68
CA ILE A 286 19.69 -24.84 -7.71
C ILE A 286 20.06 -25.84 -8.79
N LEU A 287 19.58 -25.63 -10.01
CA LEU A 287 19.82 -26.53 -11.16
C LEU A 287 21.03 -26.06 -12.01
N ALA A 288 21.30 -24.75 -12.02
CA ALA A 288 22.44 -24.18 -12.72
C ALA A 288 22.92 -22.90 -12.05
N ILE A 289 24.22 -22.63 -12.14
CA ILE A 289 24.85 -21.37 -11.74
C ILE A 289 25.57 -20.85 -12.97
N ILE A 290 25.19 -19.67 -13.45
CA ILE A 290 25.82 -18.99 -14.57
C ILE A 290 26.76 -17.96 -13.98
N LYS A 291 28.00 -17.92 -14.47
CA LYS A 291 28.99 -16.92 -14.08
C LYS A 291 29.15 -15.95 -15.25
N ASP A 292 28.96 -14.66 -15.00
CA ASP A 292 29.27 -13.58 -15.93
C ASP A 292 30.76 -13.43 -16.18
#